data_b7a26c9fa87afca28c0689a64b74ef40
#
_entry.id   b7a26c9fa87afca28c0689a64b74ef40
#
_cell.length_a   1.000
_cell.length_b   1.000
_cell.length_c   1.000
_cell.angle_alpha   90.00
_cell.angle_beta   90.00
_cell.angle_gamma   90.00
#
_symmetry.space_group_name_H-M   'P 1'
#
loop_
_entity.id
_entity.type
_entity.pdbx_description
1 polymer ?
#
loop_
_entity_poly.entity_id
_entity_poly.type
_entity_poly.pdbx_seq_one_letter_code
_entity_poly.pdbx_strand_id
1 'polypeptide(L)'
;MNNNYTKENRENEEPRVALFVDGPNMLRKEFMIDLRELRRRVQKHGKVTISKVFINQFAPEKLIEAIINEGYECIVILAQQQEEASDVDVSLAVAAIETALVRDVDVIALATRDADFLAVVQKAKEYGKKVIVLGAEPGFSSSLQNAADVVEMM
;
A
#
# COMPACT_ATOMS: atom_id res chain seq x y z
N MET A 1 -15.25 -23.95 15.84
CA MET A 1 -14.17 -23.09 16.34
C MET A 1 -14.72 -21.68 16.53
N ASN A 2 -14.87 -21.28 17.77
CA ASN A 2 -15.29 -19.91 18.07
C ASN A 2 -14.11 -18.96 17.85
N ASN A 3 -14.14 -18.25 16.74
CA ASN A 3 -13.26 -17.10 16.50
C ASN A 3 -13.73 -15.92 17.36
N ASN A 4 -13.72 -16.09 18.67
CA ASN A 4 -13.97 -15.01 19.63
C ASN A 4 -12.69 -14.22 19.91
N TYR A 5 -11.88 -14.01 18.89
CA TYR A 5 -10.94 -12.89 18.90
C TYR A 5 -11.74 -11.64 18.55
N THR A 6 -12.51 -11.17 19.52
CA THR A 6 -13.22 -9.89 19.38
C THR A 6 -12.20 -8.75 19.43
N LYS A 7 -12.54 -7.62 18.82
CA LYS A 7 -11.74 -6.37 18.92
C LYS A 7 -11.35 -6.04 20.36
N GLU A 8 -12.18 -6.42 21.32
CA GLU A 8 -11.97 -6.21 22.76
C GLU A 8 -10.70 -6.89 23.29
N ASN A 9 -10.33 -8.06 22.74
CA ASN A 9 -9.12 -8.77 23.16
C ASN A 9 -7.82 -8.19 22.55
N ARG A 10 -7.92 -7.19 21.66
CA ARG A 10 -6.79 -6.56 20.98
C ARG A 10 -6.52 -5.13 21.37
N GLU A 11 -7.25 -4.57 22.35
CA GLU A 11 -7.06 -3.17 22.77
C GLU A 11 -5.63 -2.87 23.26
N ASN A 12 -4.89 -3.91 23.70
CA ASN A 12 -3.50 -3.83 24.15
C ASN A 12 -2.48 -4.34 23.12
N GLU A 13 -2.91 -4.77 21.93
CA GLU A 13 -2.02 -5.24 20.88
C GLU A 13 -1.64 -4.10 19.93
N GLU A 14 -0.43 -4.20 19.37
CA GLU A 14 0.06 -3.31 18.35
C GLU A 14 -0.89 -3.33 17.14
N PRO A 15 -1.26 -2.17 16.53
CA PRO A 15 -2.09 -2.17 15.34
C PRO A 15 -1.48 -2.99 14.21
N ARG A 16 -2.33 -3.64 13.44
CA ARG A 16 -1.92 -4.43 12.25
C ARG A 16 -2.08 -3.59 11.01
N VAL A 17 -1.02 -3.55 10.21
CA VAL A 17 -0.94 -2.71 9.01
C VAL A 17 -0.85 -3.58 7.77
N ALA A 18 -1.66 -3.25 6.76
CA ALA A 18 -1.51 -3.76 5.41
C ALA A 18 -0.88 -2.67 4.54
N LEU A 19 0.24 -2.98 3.90
CA LEU A 19 0.99 -2.08 3.04
C LEU A 19 0.84 -2.50 1.58
N PHE A 20 0.39 -1.57 0.74
CA PHE A 20 0.23 -1.74 -0.70
C PHE A 20 1.07 -0.73 -1.44
N VAL A 21 1.92 -1.19 -2.34
CA VAL A 21 2.85 -0.34 -3.10
C VAL A 21 2.47 -0.33 -4.59
N ASP A 22 2.23 0.85 -5.11
CA ASP A 22 2.03 1.12 -6.52
C ASP A 22 3.40 1.17 -7.22
N GLY A 23 3.82 0.04 -7.76
CA GLY A 23 5.16 -0.10 -8.34
C GLY A 23 5.44 0.87 -9.48
N PRO A 24 4.58 0.94 -10.53
CA PRO A 24 4.83 1.84 -11.65
C PRO A 24 4.89 3.31 -11.27
N ASN A 25 4.19 3.71 -10.23
CA ASN A 25 4.15 5.09 -9.76
C ASN A 25 5.31 5.44 -8.82
N MET A 26 5.67 4.53 -7.91
CA MET A 26 6.63 4.79 -6.84
C MET A 26 8.03 4.27 -7.12
N LEU A 27 8.17 3.14 -7.82
CA LEU A 27 9.45 2.45 -8.00
C LEU A 27 10.14 2.85 -9.30
N ARG A 28 10.06 4.12 -9.65
CA ARG A 28 10.79 4.72 -10.75
C ARG A 28 12.21 5.06 -10.31
N LYS A 29 13.16 5.01 -11.26
CA LYS A 29 14.56 5.34 -10.99
C LYS A 29 14.74 6.74 -10.40
N GLU A 30 13.91 7.70 -10.80
CA GLU A 30 14.00 9.09 -10.37
C GLU A 30 13.79 9.27 -8.86
N PHE A 31 13.01 8.40 -8.24
CA PHE A 31 12.68 8.52 -6.81
C PHE A 31 13.64 7.79 -5.90
N MET A 32 14.38 6.81 -6.42
CA MET A 32 15.34 6.00 -5.66
C MET A 32 14.73 5.45 -4.35
N ILE A 33 13.49 4.95 -4.43
CA ILE A 33 12.78 4.44 -3.25
C ILE A 33 13.43 3.16 -2.74
N ASP A 34 13.78 3.17 -1.46
CA ASP A 34 14.26 1.99 -0.76
C ASP A 34 13.07 1.26 -0.12
N LEU A 35 12.81 0.04 -0.56
CA LEU A 35 11.69 -0.78 -0.07
C LEU A 35 11.81 -1.12 1.42
N ARG A 36 13.02 -1.25 1.93
CA ARG A 36 13.26 -1.47 3.36
C ARG A 36 12.90 -0.24 4.17
N GLU A 37 13.29 0.94 3.71
CA GLU A 37 12.96 2.21 4.35
C GLU A 37 11.45 2.48 4.30
N LEU A 38 10.80 2.14 3.19
CA LEU A 38 9.36 2.25 3.04
C LEU A 38 8.65 1.46 4.15
N ARG A 39 9.01 0.20 4.34
CA ARG A 39 8.46 -0.64 5.41
C ARG A 39 8.78 -0.07 6.78
N ARG A 40 10.00 0.39 7.00
CA ARG A 40 10.42 0.97 8.29
C ARG A 40 9.54 2.14 8.72
N ARG A 41 9.19 3.02 7.79
CA ARG A 41 8.32 4.16 8.07
C ARG A 41 6.92 3.72 8.45
N VAL A 42 6.41 2.69 7.81
CA VAL A 42 5.10 2.11 8.13
C VAL A 42 5.12 1.42 9.49
N GLN A 43 6.21 0.75 9.83
CA GLN A 43 6.38 0.04 11.11
C GLN A 43 6.31 0.95 12.33
N LYS A 44 6.51 2.25 12.18
CA LYS A 44 6.30 3.23 13.27
C LYS A 44 4.83 3.27 13.71
N HIS A 45 3.92 2.86 12.85
CA HIS A 45 2.47 2.96 13.06
C HIS A 45 1.82 1.63 13.41
N GLY A 46 2.57 0.54 13.40
CA GLY A 46 2.06 -0.78 13.75
C GLY A 46 2.87 -1.91 13.13
N LYS A 47 2.38 -3.12 13.34
CA LYS A 47 3.00 -4.33 12.80
C LYS A 47 2.51 -4.57 11.37
N VAL A 48 3.42 -4.59 10.40
CA VAL A 48 3.09 -4.91 9.01
C VAL A 48 2.85 -6.41 8.88
N THR A 49 1.59 -6.80 8.68
CA THR A 49 1.18 -8.20 8.52
C THR A 49 0.93 -8.59 7.07
N ILE A 50 0.66 -7.60 6.22
CA ILE A 50 0.46 -7.78 4.79
C ILE A 50 1.29 -6.72 4.09
N SER A 51 2.12 -7.13 3.12
CA SER A 51 2.90 -6.20 2.30
C SER A 51 2.97 -6.70 0.86
N LYS A 52 2.40 -5.93 -0.05
CA LYS A 52 2.27 -6.29 -1.46
C LYS A 52 2.78 -5.15 -2.35
N VAL A 53 3.58 -5.50 -3.34
CA VAL A 53 3.99 -4.58 -4.41
C VAL A 53 3.31 -5.03 -5.70
N PHE A 54 2.61 -4.10 -6.33
CA PHE A 54 1.91 -4.33 -7.60
C PHE A 54 2.76 -3.77 -8.74
N ILE A 55 3.08 -4.60 -9.70
CA ILE A 55 3.85 -4.25 -10.91
C ILE A 55 3.17 -4.83 -12.15
N ASN A 56 3.66 -4.46 -13.32
CA ASN A 56 3.25 -5.13 -14.56
C ASN A 56 4.38 -6.02 -15.10
N GLN A 57 4.11 -6.78 -16.18
CA GLN A 57 5.05 -7.72 -16.77
C GLN A 57 6.30 -7.06 -17.37
N PHE A 58 6.30 -5.75 -17.55
CA PHE A 58 7.45 -5.00 -18.11
C PHE A 58 8.44 -4.57 -17.02
N ALA A 59 8.17 -4.84 -15.75
CA ALA A 59 9.09 -4.50 -14.67
C ALA A 59 10.42 -5.25 -14.84
N PRO A 60 11.57 -4.59 -14.59
CA PRO A 60 12.86 -5.26 -14.69
C PRO A 60 12.99 -6.44 -13.71
N GLU A 61 13.66 -7.50 -14.14
CA GLU A 61 13.88 -8.69 -13.31
C GLU A 61 14.56 -8.34 -11.98
N LYS A 62 15.52 -7.43 -12.00
CA LYS A 62 16.21 -6.97 -10.78
C LYS A 62 15.26 -6.31 -9.77
N LEU A 63 14.25 -5.62 -10.25
CA LEU A 63 13.23 -5.03 -9.38
C LEU A 63 12.38 -6.11 -8.73
N ILE A 64 11.97 -7.12 -9.49
CA ILE A 64 11.22 -8.26 -8.96
C ILE A 64 12.03 -8.98 -7.89
N GLU A 65 13.31 -9.22 -8.13
CA GLU A 65 14.21 -9.83 -7.15
C GLU A 65 14.31 -8.99 -5.88
N ALA A 66 14.46 -7.68 -6.01
CA ALA A 66 14.54 -6.77 -4.87
C ALA A 66 13.24 -6.79 -4.03
N ILE A 67 12.09 -6.80 -4.68
CA ILE A 67 10.78 -6.87 -4.03
C ILE A 67 10.68 -8.14 -3.18
N ILE A 68 11.01 -9.28 -3.77
CA ILE A 68 10.94 -10.58 -3.11
C ILE A 68 11.97 -10.67 -1.98
N ASN A 69 13.20 -10.23 -2.22
CA ASN A 69 14.28 -10.28 -1.22
C ASN A 69 13.98 -9.39 0.00
N GLU A 70 13.24 -8.30 -0.18
CA GLU A 70 12.81 -7.44 0.93
C GLU A 70 11.54 -7.95 1.62
N GLY A 71 11.05 -9.13 1.25
CA GLY A 71 9.94 -9.80 1.94
C GLY A 71 8.55 -9.33 1.55
N TYR A 72 8.41 -8.59 0.44
CA TYR A 72 7.10 -8.23 -0.10
C TYR A 72 6.58 -9.35 -0.98
N GLU A 73 5.26 -9.51 -1.00
CA GLU A 73 4.59 -10.29 -2.03
C GLU A 73 4.58 -9.47 -3.34
N CYS A 74 5.08 -10.05 -4.42
CA CYS A 74 5.13 -9.40 -5.72
C CYS A 74 3.93 -9.83 -6.56
N ILE A 75 3.04 -8.88 -6.86
CA ILE A 75 1.86 -9.12 -7.67
C ILE A 75 2.10 -8.57 -9.07
N VAL A 76 2.14 -9.44 -10.07
CA VAL A 76 2.34 -9.06 -11.46
C VAL A 76 1.00 -9.01 -12.17
N ILE A 77 0.63 -7.82 -12.65
CA ILE A 77 -0.61 -7.58 -13.38
C ILE A 77 -0.25 -7.43 -14.86
N LEU A 78 -1.00 -8.11 -15.72
CA LEU A 78 -0.78 -8.00 -17.16
C LEU A 78 -1.34 -6.67 -17.67
N ALA A 79 -0.44 -5.83 -18.16
CA ALA A 79 -0.78 -4.58 -18.85
C ALA A 79 -0.69 -4.79 -20.36
N GLN A 80 -1.54 -4.11 -21.13
CA GLN A 80 -1.51 -4.18 -22.59
C GLN A 80 -0.32 -3.45 -23.16
N GLN A 81 0.07 -2.31 -22.54
CA GLN A 81 1.20 -1.49 -22.95
C GLN A 81 2.07 -1.17 -21.72
N GLN A 82 3.37 -0.97 -21.98
CA GLN A 82 4.35 -0.71 -20.94
C GLN A 82 3.99 0.49 -20.04
N GLU A 83 3.38 1.52 -20.61
CA GLU A 83 3.06 2.77 -19.92
C GLU A 83 1.66 2.81 -19.31
N GLU A 84 0.85 1.75 -19.48
CA GLU A 84 -0.47 1.68 -18.90
C GLU A 84 -0.40 1.28 -17.42
N ALA A 85 -0.65 2.25 -16.54
CA ALA A 85 -0.74 2.02 -15.11
C ALA A 85 -2.14 1.62 -14.66
N SER A 86 -3.17 1.79 -15.50
CA SER A 86 -4.58 1.63 -15.12
C SER A 86 -4.94 0.23 -14.61
N ASP A 87 -4.38 -0.83 -15.22
CA ASP A 87 -4.64 -2.20 -14.78
C ASP A 87 -4.05 -2.49 -13.40
N VAL A 88 -2.85 -1.95 -13.13
CA VAL A 88 -2.21 -2.05 -11.82
C VAL A 88 -3.03 -1.27 -10.78
N ASP A 89 -3.46 -0.06 -11.10
CA ASP A 89 -4.26 0.80 -10.21
C ASP A 89 -5.55 0.12 -9.78
N VAL A 90 -6.28 -0.46 -10.73
CA VAL A 90 -7.53 -1.17 -10.44
C VAL A 90 -7.28 -2.37 -9.53
N SER A 91 -6.27 -3.17 -9.83
CA SER A 91 -5.93 -4.37 -9.04
C SER A 91 -5.52 -4.00 -7.63
N LEU A 92 -4.72 -2.95 -7.47
CA LEU A 92 -4.30 -2.45 -6.15
C LEU A 92 -5.51 -1.93 -5.36
N ALA A 93 -6.36 -1.14 -5.99
CA ALA A 93 -7.55 -0.59 -5.35
C ALA A 93 -8.47 -1.69 -4.84
N VAL A 94 -8.74 -2.70 -5.65
CA VAL A 94 -9.56 -3.86 -5.28
C VAL A 94 -8.93 -4.61 -4.10
N ALA A 95 -7.63 -4.87 -4.15
CA ALA A 95 -6.93 -5.59 -3.08
C ALA A 95 -6.95 -4.81 -1.76
N ALA A 96 -6.76 -3.50 -1.81
CA ALA A 96 -6.77 -2.65 -0.62
C ALA A 96 -8.16 -2.62 0.05
N ILE A 97 -9.22 -2.48 -0.73
CA ILE A 97 -10.59 -2.45 -0.22
C ILE A 97 -11.02 -3.84 0.28
N GLU A 98 -10.71 -4.90 -0.44
CA GLU A 98 -10.97 -6.27 0.03
C GLU A 98 -10.29 -6.52 1.38
N THR A 99 -9.04 -6.12 1.51
CA THR A 99 -8.28 -6.24 2.76
C THR A 99 -8.95 -5.47 3.90
N ALA A 100 -9.39 -4.24 3.63
CA ALA A 100 -10.09 -3.41 4.62
C ALA A 100 -11.40 -4.06 5.10
N LEU A 101 -12.08 -4.80 4.22
CA LEU A 101 -13.36 -5.42 4.53
C LEU A 101 -13.24 -6.77 5.24
N VAL A 102 -12.32 -7.64 4.78
CA VAL A 102 -12.32 -9.05 5.17
C VAL A 102 -11.10 -9.49 5.97
N ARG A 103 -10.04 -8.70 6.03
CA ARG A 103 -8.83 -9.06 6.76
C ARG A 103 -8.78 -8.35 8.11
N ASP A 104 -8.05 -8.97 9.01
CA ASP A 104 -7.86 -8.45 10.35
C ASP A 104 -6.72 -7.43 10.39
N VAL A 105 -7.01 -6.22 9.90
CA VAL A 105 -6.08 -5.09 9.88
C VAL A 105 -6.76 -3.84 10.43
N ASP A 106 -5.96 -2.98 11.05
CA ASP A 106 -6.42 -1.72 11.63
C ASP A 106 -6.04 -0.52 10.78
N VAL A 107 -4.98 -0.66 9.97
CA VAL A 107 -4.36 0.40 9.20
C VAL A 107 -4.14 -0.06 7.77
N ILE A 108 -4.51 0.77 6.81
CA ILE A 108 -4.19 0.60 5.39
C ILE A 108 -3.13 1.64 5.03
N ALA A 109 -1.98 1.17 4.58
CA ALA A 109 -0.90 2.03 4.09
C ALA A 109 -0.79 1.90 2.58
N LEU A 110 -0.86 3.03 1.89
CA LEU A 110 -0.79 3.11 0.43
C LEU A 110 0.45 3.90 0.03
N ALA A 111 1.36 3.27 -0.67
CA ALA A 111 2.52 3.94 -1.28
C ALA A 111 2.19 4.26 -2.74
N THR A 112 1.71 5.47 -2.97
CA THR A 112 1.35 6.01 -4.28
C THR A 112 1.29 7.53 -4.21
N ARG A 113 1.47 8.20 -5.35
CA ARG A 113 1.34 9.64 -5.51
C ARG A 113 0.07 10.04 -6.24
N ASP A 114 -0.67 9.05 -6.75
CA ASP A 114 -1.74 9.23 -7.74
C ASP A 114 -3.07 9.58 -7.07
N ALA A 115 -3.65 10.72 -7.48
CA ALA A 115 -4.96 11.19 -7.03
C ALA A 115 -6.09 10.18 -7.29
N ASP A 116 -5.92 9.26 -8.24
CA ASP A 116 -6.93 8.24 -8.54
C ASP A 116 -7.22 7.33 -7.35
N PHE A 117 -6.28 7.24 -6.38
CA PHE A 117 -6.49 6.48 -5.15
C PHE A 117 -7.25 7.20 -4.05
N LEU A 118 -7.70 8.43 -4.29
CA LEU A 118 -8.48 9.17 -3.30
C LEU A 118 -9.73 8.38 -2.85
N ALA A 119 -10.44 7.75 -3.79
CA ALA A 119 -11.61 6.94 -3.46
C ALA A 119 -11.28 5.75 -2.55
N VAL A 120 -10.09 5.15 -2.72
CA VAL A 120 -9.61 4.06 -1.86
C VAL A 120 -9.39 4.56 -0.43
N VAL A 121 -8.74 5.70 -0.27
CA VAL A 121 -8.50 6.33 1.04
C VAL A 121 -9.83 6.61 1.74
N GLN A 122 -10.75 7.25 1.05
CA GLN A 122 -12.06 7.60 1.60
C GLN A 122 -12.86 6.36 2.00
N LYS A 123 -12.87 5.31 1.17
CA LYS A 123 -13.60 4.09 1.44
C LYS A 123 -12.99 3.32 2.62
N ALA A 124 -11.68 3.21 2.70
CA ALA A 124 -11.01 2.55 3.82
C ALA A 124 -11.33 3.26 5.14
N LYS A 125 -11.34 4.59 5.15
CA LYS A 125 -11.72 5.38 6.33
C LYS A 125 -13.19 5.17 6.70
N GLU A 126 -14.08 5.06 5.73
CA GLU A 126 -15.49 4.74 5.94
C GLU A 126 -15.68 3.41 6.68
N TYR A 127 -14.81 2.43 6.41
CA TYR A 127 -14.79 1.15 7.13
C TYR A 127 -14.04 1.21 8.47
N GLY A 128 -13.71 2.39 8.94
CA GLY A 128 -13.08 2.59 10.23
C GLY A 128 -11.58 2.32 10.28
N LYS A 129 -10.93 2.24 9.12
CA LYS A 129 -9.49 2.02 9.07
C LYS A 129 -8.73 3.35 9.10
N LYS A 130 -7.61 3.37 9.80
CA LYS A 130 -6.63 4.46 9.69
C LYS A 130 -5.90 4.31 8.36
N VAL A 131 -5.69 5.41 7.65
CA VAL A 131 -5.00 5.40 6.35
C VAL A 131 -3.72 6.21 6.42
N ILE A 132 -2.63 5.57 6.02
CA ILE A 132 -1.33 6.18 5.82
C ILE A 132 -1.08 6.25 4.33
N VAL A 133 -0.65 7.41 3.83
CA VAL A 133 -0.23 7.56 2.44
C VAL A 133 1.25 7.90 2.43
N LEU A 134 2.03 7.16 1.64
CA LEU A 134 3.46 7.38 1.45
C LEU A 134 3.69 7.79 0.01
N GLY A 135 4.41 8.87 -0.19
CA GLY A 135 4.70 9.37 -1.54
C GLY A 135 6.01 10.10 -1.61
N ALA A 136 6.32 10.61 -2.78
CA ALA A 136 7.53 11.37 -3.06
C ALA A 136 7.22 12.51 -4.02
N GLU A 137 7.98 13.60 -3.89
CA GLU A 137 7.92 14.70 -4.85
C GLU A 137 8.89 14.43 -6.02
N PRO A 138 8.60 14.90 -7.23
CA PRO A 138 7.43 15.72 -7.62
C PRO A 138 6.17 14.89 -7.87
N GLY A 139 5.02 15.57 -7.87
CA GLY A 139 3.75 14.98 -8.29
C GLY A 139 2.99 14.20 -7.23
N PHE A 140 3.32 14.38 -5.96
CA PHE A 140 2.55 13.78 -4.87
C PHE A 140 1.22 14.53 -4.71
N SER A 141 0.11 13.86 -4.99
CA SER A 141 -1.22 14.45 -4.96
C SER A 141 -1.55 15.10 -3.63
N SER A 142 -1.90 16.37 -3.65
CA SER A 142 -2.34 17.10 -2.45
C SER A 142 -3.68 16.58 -1.91
N SER A 143 -4.56 16.11 -2.79
CA SER A 143 -5.85 15.55 -2.35
C SER A 143 -5.65 14.25 -1.55
N LEU A 144 -4.71 13.39 -1.95
CA LEU A 144 -4.35 12.21 -1.17
C LEU A 144 -3.79 12.59 0.20
N GLN A 145 -2.87 13.54 0.24
CA GLN A 145 -2.25 14.00 1.48
C GLN A 145 -3.30 14.54 2.45
N ASN A 146 -4.23 15.33 1.94
CA ASN A 146 -5.29 15.93 2.78
C ASN A 146 -6.29 14.89 3.31
N ALA A 147 -6.55 13.83 2.55
CA ALA A 147 -7.52 12.81 2.94
C ALA A 147 -6.93 11.77 3.91
N ALA A 148 -5.62 11.55 3.89
CA ALA A 148 -4.96 10.57 4.73
C ALA A 148 -4.93 11.01 6.20
N ASP A 149 -4.91 10.03 7.11
CA ASP A 149 -4.69 10.29 8.54
C ASP A 149 -3.23 10.62 8.82
N VAL A 150 -2.31 9.98 8.09
CA VAL A 150 -0.86 10.20 8.19
C VAL A 150 -0.27 10.26 6.78
N VAL A 151 0.64 11.19 6.59
CA VAL A 151 1.44 11.30 5.35
C VAL A 151 2.91 11.07 5.69
N GLU A 152 3.53 10.16 4.95
CA GLU A 152 4.97 9.91 5.01
C GLU A 152 5.60 10.33 3.69
N MET A 153 6.54 11.24 3.76
CA MET A 153 7.31 11.71 2.59
C MET A 153 8.59 10.89 2.47
N MET A 154 8.74 10.21 1.32
CA MET A 154 9.95 9.44 1.04
C MET A 154 11.09 10.29 0.51
#